data_ed358ddc8e01ba4368aa27568b2156a6
#
_entry.id   ed358ddc8e01ba4368aa27568b2156a6
#
_cell.length_a   1.000
_cell.length_b   1.000
_cell.length_c   1.000
_cell.angle_alpha   90.00
_cell.angle_beta   90.00
_cell.angle_gamma   90.00
#
_symmetry.space_group_name_H-M   'P 1'
#
loop_
_entity.id
_entity.type
_entity.pdbx_description
1 polymer ?
#
loop_
_entity_poly.entity_id
_entity_poly.type
_entity_poly.pdbx_seq_one_letter_code
_entity_poly.pdbx_strand_id
1 'polypeptide(L)'
;VTADLSFISLGLAIPPLRGVAAPDADWIVLIKPQFEVGRTGVREGIVTDPGLRAQAIEQVLWSAWDAGLGTAGLIGSPIVGARGNLEYLAHLTATRGTNPTEWLDASARLSREAR
;
A
#
# COMPACT_ATOMS: atom_id res chain seq x y z
N VAL A 1 10.53 0.47 10.29
CA VAL A 1 10.12 -0.79 9.64
C VAL A 1 9.99 -0.55 8.15
N THR A 2 10.56 -1.42 7.37
CA THR A 2 10.36 -1.43 5.92
C THR A 2 9.75 -2.78 5.54
N ALA A 3 8.81 -2.77 4.58
CA ALA A 3 8.18 -4.00 4.09
C ALA A 3 8.07 -3.96 2.57
N ASP A 4 8.74 -4.89 1.92
CA ASP A 4 8.68 -5.15 0.49
C ASP A 4 8.46 -6.66 0.35
N LEU A 5 7.19 -7.06 0.22
CA LEU A 5 6.78 -8.45 0.28
C LEU A 5 6.18 -8.89 -1.05
N SER A 6 6.44 -10.14 -1.42
CA SER A 6 5.86 -10.77 -2.61
C SER A 6 4.97 -11.93 -2.20
N PHE A 7 3.86 -12.11 -2.94
CA PHE A 7 2.91 -13.21 -2.75
C PHE A 7 2.15 -13.20 -1.43
N ILE A 8 2.19 -12.09 -0.70
CA ILE A 8 1.41 -11.92 0.52
C ILE A 8 0.86 -10.50 0.58
N SER A 9 -0.37 -10.36 1.02
CA SER A 9 -1.01 -9.07 1.22
C SER A 9 -0.43 -8.37 2.46
N LEU A 10 -0.25 -7.05 2.38
CA LEU A 10 0.16 -6.24 3.53
C LEU A 10 -0.89 -6.29 4.64
N GLY A 11 -2.16 -6.48 4.30
CA GLY A 11 -3.22 -6.67 5.30
C GLY A 11 -2.97 -7.86 6.21
N LEU A 12 -2.30 -8.90 5.71
CA LEU A 12 -1.91 -10.06 6.51
C LEU A 12 -0.59 -9.84 7.25
N ALA A 13 0.32 -9.05 6.67
CA ALA A 13 1.67 -8.88 7.22
C ALA A 13 1.75 -7.79 8.29
N ILE A 14 0.98 -6.70 8.17
CA ILE A 14 1.07 -5.55 9.07
C ILE A 14 0.74 -5.91 10.53
N PRO A 15 -0.36 -6.62 10.86
CA PRO A 15 -0.68 -6.89 12.27
C PRO A 15 0.43 -7.62 13.03
N PRO A 16 1.01 -8.75 12.55
CA PRO A 16 2.08 -9.39 13.29
C PRO A 16 3.35 -8.54 13.38
N LEU A 17 3.69 -7.77 12.32
CA LEU A 17 4.83 -6.86 12.37
C LEU A 17 4.61 -5.73 13.38
N ARG A 18 3.38 -5.21 13.45
CA ARG A 18 3.00 -4.18 14.42
C ARG A 18 3.22 -4.67 15.85
N GLY A 19 2.98 -5.94 16.13
CA GLY A 19 3.16 -6.55 17.44
C GLY A 19 4.61 -6.59 17.90
N VAL A 20 5.60 -6.59 16.99
CA VAL A 20 7.02 -6.66 17.34
C VAL A 20 7.77 -5.35 17.08
N ALA A 21 7.17 -4.40 16.38
CA ALA A 21 7.79 -3.11 16.11
C ALA A 21 7.70 -2.20 17.34
N ALA A 22 8.63 -1.24 17.45
CA ALA A 22 8.54 -0.20 18.48
C ALA A 22 7.24 0.60 18.31
N PRO A 23 6.57 1.02 19.42
CA PRO A 23 5.28 1.70 19.32
C PRO A 23 5.31 3.00 18.51
N ASP A 24 6.46 3.69 18.47
CA ASP A 24 6.65 4.94 17.75
C ASP A 24 7.44 4.78 16.44
N ALA A 25 7.60 3.56 15.96
CA ALA A 25 8.34 3.30 14.72
C ALA A 25 7.67 3.96 13.52
N ASP A 26 8.50 4.45 12.60
CA ASP A 26 8.05 4.82 11.26
C ASP A 26 8.05 3.57 10.37
N TRP A 27 7.08 3.50 9.46
CA TRP A 27 6.92 2.39 8.56
C TRP A 27 6.96 2.89 7.12
N ILE A 28 7.75 2.24 6.29
CA ILE A 28 7.72 2.44 4.85
C ILE A 28 7.34 1.11 4.23
N VAL A 29 6.19 1.07 3.56
CA VAL A 29 5.69 -0.16 2.95
C VAL A 29 5.54 0.04 1.45
N LEU A 30 5.90 -1.00 0.70
CA LEU A 30 5.74 -1.02 -0.75
C LEU A 30 4.44 -1.74 -1.09
N ILE A 31 3.50 -1.00 -1.66
CA ILE A 31 2.19 -1.52 -2.06
C ILE A 31 2.31 -2.05 -3.48
N LYS A 32 2.08 -3.33 -3.63
CA LYS A 32 2.12 -4.05 -4.91
C LYS A 32 0.71 -4.50 -5.26
N PRO A 33 -0.02 -3.77 -6.11
CA PRO A 33 -1.42 -4.12 -6.43
C PRO A 33 -1.61 -5.56 -6.87
N GLN A 34 -0.64 -6.14 -7.57
CA GLN A 34 -0.70 -7.52 -8.04
C GLN A 34 -0.82 -8.55 -6.92
N PHE A 35 -0.45 -8.17 -5.67
CA PHE A 35 -0.57 -9.05 -4.50
C PHE A 35 -1.65 -8.60 -3.51
N GLU A 36 -2.32 -7.48 -3.80
CA GLU A 36 -3.37 -6.94 -2.95
C GLU A 36 -4.78 -7.18 -3.53
N VAL A 37 -4.91 -7.21 -4.85
CA VAL A 37 -6.20 -7.48 -5.49
C VAL A 37 -6.39 -8.99 -5.73
N GLY A 38 -7.65 -9.42 -5.86
CA GLY A 38 -7.96 -10.81 -6.14
C GLY A 38 -7.47 -11.25 -7.51
N ARG A 39 -7.47 -12.57 -7.75
CA ARG A 39 -6.97 -13.16 -9.00
C ARG A 39 -7.68 -12.62 -10.24
N THR A 40 -8.96 -12.28 -10.13
CA THR A 40 -9.74 -11.76 -11.24
C THR A 40 -9.28 -10.37 -11.69
N GLY A 41 -8.56 -9.64 -10.82
CA GLY A 41 -8.03 -8.32 -11.14
C GLY A 41 -6.63 -8.32 -11.73
N VAL A 42 -6.04 -9.52 -11.89
CA VAL A 42 -4.66 -9.66 -12.34
C VAL A 42 -4.63 -10.49 -13.63
N ARG A 43 -4.02 -9.96 -14.67
CA ARG A 43 -3.81 -10.67 -15.93
C ARG A 43 -2.31 -10.83 -16.19
N GLU A 44 -1.86 -12.08 -16.32
CA GLU A 44 -0.44 -12.37 -16.54
C GLU A 44 0.48 -11.73 -15.49
N GLY A 45 -0.03 -11.61 -14.26
CA GLY A 45 0.71 -10.99 -13.16
C GLY A 45 0.72 -9.47 -13.18
N ILE A 46 -0.14 -8.82 -13.98
CA ILE A 46 -0.17 -7.36 -14.14
C ILE A 46 -1.57 -6.82 -13.80
N VAL A 47 -1.61 -5.77 -13.00
CA VAL A 47 -2.82 -5.00 -12.71
C VAL A 47 -2.81 -3.74 -13.57
N THR A 48 -3.70 -3.67 -14.55
CA THR A 48 -3.76 -2.56 -15.50
C THR A 48 -4.89 -1.56 -15.23
N ASP A 49 -5.89 -1.96 -14.45
CA ASP A 49 -7.05 -1.11 -14.14
C ASP A 49 -6.69 -0.11 -13.04
N PRO A 50 -6.74 1.22 -13.31
CA PRO A 50 -6.48 2.22 -12.27
C PRO A 50 -7.41 2.10 -11.06
N GLY A 51 -8.66 1.72 -11.26
CA GLY A 51 -9.61 1.51 -10.15
C GLY A 51 -9.15 0.42 -9.20
N LEU A 52 -8.61 -0.67 -9.73
CA LEU A 52 -8.07 -1.75 -8.91
C LEU A 52 -6.78 -1.33 -8.19
N ARG A 53 -5.95 -0.53 -8.83
CA ARG A 53 -4.75 0.02 -8.17
C ARG A 53 -5.15 0.92 -7.00
N ALA A 54 -6.13 1.81 -7.20
CA ALA A 54 -6.63 2.66 -6.13
C ALA A 54 -7.21 1.83 -4.99
N GLN A 55 -7.97 0.80 -5.31
CA GLN A 55 -8.53 -0.10 -4.31
C GLN A 55 -7.44 -0.80 -3.51
N ALA A 56 -6.37 -1.25 -4.16
CA ALA A 56 -5.23 -1.87 -3.48
C ALA A 56 -4.59 -0.92 -2.48
N ILE A 57 -4.36 0.33 -2.89
CA ILE A 57 -3.80 1.36 -2.00
C ILE A 57 -4.72 1.56 -0.79
N GLU A 58 -6.00 1.78 -1.03
CA GLU A 58 -6.97 2.03 0.03
C GLU A 58 -7.07 0.87 1.03
N GLN A 59 -7.08 -0.36 0.54
CA GLN A 59 -7.12 -1.54 1.40
C GLN A 59 -5.92 -1.61 2.34
N VAL A 60 -4.74 -1.29 1.83
CA VAL A 60 -3.53 -1.29 2.66
C VAL A 60 -3.59 -0.18 3.71
N LEU A 61 -4.00 1.03 3.32
CA LEU A 61 -4.10 2.14 4.26
C LEU A 61 -5.13 1.87 5.36
N TRP A 62 -6.27 1.25 5.03
CA TRP A 62 -7.27 0.87 6.02
C TRP A 62 -6.80 -0.27 6.92
N SER A 63 -6.09 -1.26 6.38
CA SER A 63 -5.52 -2.33 7.20
C SER A 63 -4.51 -1.77 8.20
N ALA A 64 -3.71 -0.80 7.77
CA ALA A 64 -2.77 -0.12 8.66
C ALA A 64 -3.50 0.66 9.75
N TRP A 65 -4.55 1.39 9.39
CA TRP A 65 -5.36 2.16 10.33
C TRP A 65 -5.97 1.24 11.40
N ASP A 66 -6.50 0.09 11.00
CA ASP A 66 -7.06 -0.89 11.93
C ASP A 66 -6.00 -1.47 12.87
N ALA A 67 -4.74 -1.47 12.45
CA ALA A 67 -3.60 -1.87 13.28
C ALA A 67 -3.01 -0.72 14.10
N GLY A 68 -3.62 0.46 14.06
CA GLY A 68 -3.18 1.63 14.83
C GLY A 68 -2.16 2.51 14.12
N LEU A 69 -2.01 2.37 12.79
CA LEU A 69 -1.06 3.15 12.00
C LEU A 69 -1.80 4.08 11.04
N GLY A 70 -1.64 5.39 11.22
CA GLY A 70 -2.14 6.37 10.27
C GLY A 70 -1.19 6.56 9.09
N THR A 71 -1.67 7.22 8.05
CA THR A 71 -0.90 7.52 6.85
C THR A 71 -0.28 8.91 6.96
N ALA A 72 1.02 9.01 6.75
CA ALA A 72 1.76 10.27 6.76
C ALA A 72 2.33 10.64 5.40
N GLY A 73 2.33 9.72 4.44
CA GLY A 73 2.80 9.98 3.08
C GLY A 73 2.41 8.87 2.14
N LEU A 74 2.24 9.21 0.87
CA LEU A 74 1.92 8.26 -0.19
C LEU A 74 2.46 8.80 -1.50
N ILE A 75 3.30 8.00 -2.16
CA ILE A 75 3.86 8.36 -3.47
C ILE A 75 3.85 7.14 -4.39
N GLY A 76 3.93 7.39 -5.69
CA GLY A 76 4.24 6.34 -6.64
C GLY A 76 5.70 5.90 -6.46
N SER A 77 5.96 4.59 -6.53
CA SER A 77 7.33 4.12 -6.50
C SER A 77 8.07 4.61 -7.75
N PRO A 78 9.29 5.15 -7.61
CA PRO A 78 10.09 5.55 -8.77
C PRO A 78 10.60 4.36 -9.57
N ILE A 79 10.54 3.16 -8.99
CA ILE A 79 10.97 1.93 -9.64
C ILE A 79 9.72 1.14 -10.02
N VAL A 80 9.63 0.77 -11.29
CA VAL A 80 8.55 -0.07 -11.79
C VAL A 80 8.76 -1.49 -11.29
N GLY A 81 7.70 -2.12 -10.79
CA GLY A 81 7.75 -3.48 -10.28
C GLY A 81 7.84 -4.53 -11.36
N ALA A 82 7.78 -5.81 -10.94
CA ALA A 82 7.86 -6.95 -11.84
C ALA A 82 6.81 -6.86 -12.95
N ARG A 83 7.21 -7.20 -14.17
CA ARG A 83 6.35 -7.21 -15.37
C ARG A 83 5.72 -5.86 -15.70
N GLY A 84 6.32 -4.76 -15.23
CA GLY A 84 5.82 -3.42 -15.48
C GLY A 84 4.71 -2.97 -14.54
N ASN A 85 4.46 -3.67 -13.44
CA ASN A 85 3.47 -3.26 -12.45
C ASN A 85 3.85 -1.92 -11.82
N LEU A 86 2.87 -1.02 -11.71
CA LEU A 86 3.02 0.22 -10.96
C LEU A 86 2.84 -0.09 -9.47
N GLU A 87 3.76 0.40 -8.67
CA GLU A 87 3.77 0.17 -7.23
C GLU A 87 3.83 1.49 -6.48
N TYR A 88 3.54 1.48 -5.18
CA TYR A 88 3.39 2.69 -4.39
C TYR A 88 4.09 2.54 -3.05
N LEU A 89 4.61 3.65 -2.53
CA LEU A 89 5.22 3.69 -1.21
C LEU A 89 4.31 4.46 -0.26
N ALA A 90 4.03 3.88 0.89
CA ALA A 90 3.28 4.54 1.95
C ALA A 90 4.15 4.69 3.19
N HIS A 91 4.11 5.88 3.78
CA HIS A 91 4.68 6.16 5.09
C HIS A 91 3.58 6.06 6.13
N LEU A 92 3.71 5.14 7.06
CA LEU A 92 2.74 4.88 8.10
C LEU A 92 3.37 5.15 9.46
N THR A 93 2.59 5.68 10.39
CA THR A 93 3.08 6.00 11.73
C THR A 93 1.93 6.02 12.74
N ALA A 94 2.19 5.58 13.97
CA ALA A 94 1.20 5.59 15.04
C ALA A 94 0.99 6.99 15.63
N THR A 95 1.93 7.92 15.43
CA THR A 95 1.96 9.20 16.15
C THR A 95 1.58 10.40 15.31
N ARG A 96 1.79 10.37 13.99
CA ARG A 96 1.63 11.53 13.11
C ARG A 96 0.74 11.27 11.91
N GLY A 97 0.25 10.05 11.77
CA GLY A 97 -0.52 9.66 10.61
C GLY A 97 -1.98 10.12 10.70
N THR A 98 -2.60 10.24 9.55
CA THR A 98 -4.00 10.64 9.44
C THR A 98 -4.86 9.50 8.90
N ASN A 99 -6.18 9.68 8.99
CA ASN A 99 -7.16 8.71 8.56
C ASN A 99 -7.05 8.49 7.04
N PRO A 100 -7.20 7.24 6.56
CA PRO A 100 -7.15 6.95 5.12
C PRO A 100 -8.09 7.77 4.25
N THR A 101 -9.21 8.26 4.80
CA THR A 101 -10.13 9.10 4.02
C THR A 101 -9.47 10.37 3.49
N GLU A 102 -8.44 10.88 4.15
CA GLU A 102 -7.71 12.06 3.69
C GLU A 102 -6.79 11.76 2.52
N TRP A 103 -6.62 10.49 2.17
CA TRP A 103 -5.72 10.03 1.10
C TRP A 103 -6.45 9.48 -0.11
N LEU A 104 -7.80 9.53 -0.14
CA LEU A 104 -8.57 8.98 -1.25
C LEU A 104 -8.29 9.68 -2.58
N ASP A 105 -8.19 11.01 -2.58
CA ASP A 105 -7.88 11.77 -3.79
C ASP A 105 -6.46 11.46 -4.29
N ALA A 106 -5.50 11.36 -3.38
CA ALA A 106 -4.13 11.01 -3.74
C ALA A 106 -4.06 9.59 -4.31
N SER A 107 -4.77 8.62 -3.70
CA SER A 107 -4.83 7.24 -4.20
C SER A 107 -5.40 7.18 -5.61
N ALA A 108 -6.49 7.89 -5.86
CA ALA A 108 -7.12 7.92 -7.17
C ALA A 108 -6.21 8.57 -8.21
N ARG A 109 -5.57 9.69 -7.87
CA ARG A 109 -4.66 10.40 -8.77
C ARG A 109 -3.45 9.54 -9.13
N LEU A 110 -2.77 8.97 -8.12
CA LEU A 110 -1.57 8.17 -8.31
C LEU A 110 -1.86 6.92 -9.15
N SER A 111 -3.02 6.30 -8.95
CA SER A 111 -3.39 5.08 -9.66
C SER A 111 -3.60 5.31 -11.16
N ARG A 112 -3.88 6.56 -11.58
CA ARG A 112 -4.04 6.93 -12.98
C ARG A 112 -2.74 7.38 -13.64
N GLU A 113 -1.70 7.69 -12.87
CA GLU A 113 -0.43 8.18 -13.42
C GLU A 113 0.35 7.01 -14.04
N ALA A 114 0.89 7.25 -15.24
CA ALA A 114 1.85 6.35 -15.88
C ALA A 114 3.27 6.74 -15.47
N ARG A 115 4.12 5.74 -15.29
CA ARG A 115 5.53 5.96 -14.93
C ARG A 115 6.47 5.27 -15.88
#